data_9ba39ed1e14bc6584d341eed4914ccef
#
_entry.id   9ba39ed1e14bc6584d341eed4914ccef
#
_cell.length_a   1.000
_cell.length_b   1.000
_cell.length_c   1.000
_cell.angle_alpha   90.00
_cell.angle_beta   90.00
_cell.angle_gamma   90.00
#
_symmetry.space_group_name_H-M   'P 1'
#
loop_
_entity.id
_entity.type
_entity.pdbx_description
1 polymer ?
#
loop_
_entity_poly.entity_id
_entity_poly.type
_entity_poly.pdbx_seq_one_letter_code
_entity_poly.pdbx_strand_id
1 'polypeptide(L)'
;MSGLYMMATISDRNQARRFLDFYREYGLSVTLLTYGRGTAASEILDAFGLEAAEKAVIFSVVTGEEWKRLKTGLERQIKIDIPGSGIAFIVPVSSIGGKKQFEFLTDGRGFVKGEESTLKDTKYELLVVIANQGYTELVMDAARAAHAPGGTVIHAKGTGAEKAEKFFGVSLAKEKEVIFMVTRKEGKMPS
;
A
#
# COMPACT_ATOMS: atom_id res chain seq x y z
N MET A 1 7.11 17.03 -7.18
CA MET A 1 6.10 16.69 -6.14
C MET A 1 6.84 16.02 -4.99
N SER A 2 6.88 16.68 -3.84
CA SER A 2 7.60 16.22 -2.64
C SER A 2 6.72 15.37 -1.69
N GLY A 3 5.60 14.82 -2.17
CA GLY A 3 4.66 14.04 -1.37
C GLY A 3 5.09 12.59 -1.17
N LEU A 4 4.53 11.98 -0.13
CA LEU A 4 4.60 10.55 0.12
C LEU A 4 3.28 9.89 -0.30
N TYR A 5 3.37 8.74 -0.91
CA TYR A 5 2.21 8.04 -1.47
C TYR A 5 2.23 6.56 -1.12
N MET A 6 1.07 5.99 -0.88
CA MET A 6 0.87 4.55 -0.93
C MET A 6 0.60 4.17 -2.38
N MET A 7 1.51 3.41 -2.99
CA MET A 7 1.32 2.83 -4.30
C MET A 7 0.61 1.49 -4.16
N ALA A 8 -0.43 1.28 -4.94
CA ALA A 8 -1.12 0.01 -5.07
C ALA A 8 -1.02 -0.48 -6.52
N THR A 9 -0.67 -1.74 -6.69
CA THR A 9 -0.61 -2.42 -7.99
C THR A 9 -1.51 -3.64 -7.94
N ILE A 10 -2.36 -3.80 -8.93
CA ILE A 10 -3.24 -4.95 -9.11
C ILE A 10 -2.87 -5.62 -10.42
N SER A 11 -2.51 -6.88 -10.37
CA SER A 11 -2.18 -7.68 -11.56
C SER A 11 -2.75 -9.08 -11.45
N ASP A 12 -2.60 -9.90 -12.48
CA ASP A 12 -2.85 -11.32 -12.36
C ASP A 12 -1.85 -11.95 -11.39
N ARG A 13 -2.31 -12.95 -10.63
CA ARG A 13 -1.51 -13.64 -9.61
C ARG A 13 -0.18 -14.17 -10.16
N ASN A 14 -0.18 -14.73 -11.36
CA ASN A 14 1.00 -15.27 -12.02
C ASN A 14 2.02 -14.18 -12.43
N GLN A 15 1.60 -12.92 -12.55
CA GLN A 15 2.47 -11.77 -12.83
C GLN A 15 3.10 -11.15 -11.57
N ALA A 16 2.65 -11.52 -10.38
CA ALA A 16 3.09 -10.90 -9.12
C ALA A 16 4.62 -10.85 -8.99
N ARG A 17 5.30 -11.96 -9.30
CA ARG A 17 6.77 -12.06 -9.22
C ARG A 17 7.45 -11.05 -10.13
N ARG A 18 6.97 -10.90 -11.36
CA ARG A 18 7.51 -9.95 -12.35
C ARG A 18 7.43 -8.50 -11.83
N PHE A 19 6.31 -8.12 -11.22
CA PHE A 19 6.17 -6.79 -10.61
C PHE A 19 7.08 -6.62 -9.39
N LEU A 20 7.19 -7.64 -8.51
CA LEU A 20 8.08 -7.57 -7.36
C LEU A 20 9.55 -7.43 -7.75
N ASP A 21 10.00 -8.17 -8.76
CA ASP A 21 11.38 -8.08 -9.27
C ASP A 21 11.62 -6.69 -9.89
N PHE A 22 10.69 -6.20 -10.70
CA PHE A 22 10.73 -4.85 -11.24
C PHE A 22 10.82 -3.79 -10.12
N TYR A 23 9.99 -3.85 -9.08
CA TYR A 23 10.04 -2.89 -7.99
C TYR A 23 11.35 -2.95 -7.22
N ARG A 24 11.91 -4.14 -7.03
CA ARG A 24 13.22 -4.32 -6.41
C ARG A 24 14.35 -3.69 -7.23
N GLU A 25 14.34 -3.84 -8.56
CA GLU A 25 15.28 -3.18 -9.47
C GLU A 25 15.22 -1.65 -9.39
N TYR A 26 14.02 -1.10 -9.14
CA TYR A 26 13.82 0.33 -8.92
C TYR A 26 14.09 0.79 -7.47
N GLY A 27 14.58 -0.10 -6.61
CA GLY A 27 14.97 0.21 -5.24
C GLY A 27 13.84 0.13 -4.21
N LEU A 28 12.64 -0.35 -4.57
CA LEU A 28 11.58 -0.59 -3.62
C LEU A 28 11.78 -1.94 -2.93
N SER A 29 12.39 -1.90 -1.75
CA SER A 29 12.73 -3.10 -0.98
C SER A 29 11.63 -3.53 0.00
N VAL A 30 10.67 -2.65 0.29
CA VAL A 30 9.57 -2.92 1.22
C VAL A 30 8.26 -2.92 0.45
N THR A 31 7.70 -4.11 0.26
CA THR A 31 6.38 -4.28 -0.35
C THR A 31 5.53 -5.26 0.48
N LEU A 32 4.22 -5.12 0.39
CA LEU A 32 3.23 -6.02 0.97
C LEU A 32 2.47 -6.66 -0.18
N LEU A 33 2.51 -7.98 -0.27
CA LEU A 33 1.79 -8.76 -1.28
C LEU A 33 0.59 -9.45 -0.64
N THR A 34 -0.58 -9.27 -1.23
CA THR A 34 -1.78 -10.06 -0.92
C THR A 34 -2.44 -10.56 -2.19
N TYR A 35 -3.32 -11.54 -2.04
CA TYR A 35 -4.08 -12.10 -3.15
C TYR A 35 -5.56 -11.84 -2.96
N GLY A 36 -6.25 -11.63 -4.07
CA GLY A 36 -7.68 -11.39 -4.12
C GLY A 36 -8.31 -12.00 -5.36
N ARG A 37 -9.59 -11.81 -5.51
CA ARG A 37 -10.34 -12.26 -6.68
C ARG A 37 -10.96 -11.06 -7.38
N GLY A 38 -10.81 -11.00 -8.71
CA GLY A 38 -11.53 -10.02 -9.52
C GLY A 38 -13.04 -10.29 -9.49
N THR A 39 -13.83 -9.23 -9.34
CA THR A 39 -15.31 -9.31 -9.27
C THR A 39 -15.99 -8.63 -10.44
N ALA A 40 -15.25 -8.20 -11.47
CA ALA A 40 -15.84 -7.59 -12.66
C ALA A 40 -16.75 -8.59 -13.39
N ALA A 41 -17.86 -8.11 -13.97
CA ALA A 41 -18.75 -8.94 -14.75
C ALA A 41 -18.05 -9.51 -15.98
N SER A 42 -18.43 -10.73 -16.41
CA SER A 42 -17.79 -11.44 -17.52
C SER A 42 -17.74 -10.59 -18.82
N GLU A 43 -18.77 -9.84 -19.11
CA GLU A 43 -18.82 -8.98 -20.30
C GLU A 43 -17.75 -7.88 -20.32
N ILE A 44 -17.39 -7.33 -19.14
CA ILE A 44 -16.31 -6.36 -19.00
C ILE A 44 -14.96 -7.07 -19.02
N LEU A 45 -14.89 -8.26 -18.44
CA LEU A 45 -13.68 -9.09 -18.42
C LEU A 45 -13.30 -9.54 -19.83
N ASP A 46 -14.29 -9.99 -20.60
CA ASP A 46 -14.09 -10.43 -21.99
C ASP A 46 -13.64 -9.27 -22.89
N ALA A 47 -14.19 -8.07 -22.70
CA ALA A 47 -13.80 -6.88 -23.44
C ALA A 47 -12.36 -6.44 -23.18
N PHE A 48 -11.81 -6.76 -22.00
CA PHE A 48 -10.43 -6.42 -21.60
C PHE A 48 -9.50 -7.63 -21.56
N GLY A 49 -9.93 -8.83 -21.97
CA GLY A 49 -9.14 -10.04 -21.90
C GLY A 49 -8.82 -10.48 -20.47
N LEU A 50 -9.64 -10.10 -19.51
CA LEU A 50 -9.47 -10.38 -18.09
C LEU A 50 -10.47 -11.46 -17.68
N GLU A 51 -10.05 -12.70 -17.58
CA GLU A 51 -10.85 -13.73 -16.89
C GLU A 51 -11.02 -13.37 -15.40
N ALA A 52 -12.04 -13.97 -14.74
CA ALA A 52 -12.26 -13.88 -13.29
C ALA A 52 -11.14 -14.59 -12.52
N ALA A 53 -9.91 -14.16 -12.75
CA ALA A 53 -8.69 -14.77 -12.27
C ALA A 53 -8.34 -14.26 -10.87
N GLU A 54 -7.58 -15.07 -10.14
CA GLU A 54 -6.93 -14.64 -8.91
C GLU A 54 -6.01 -13.44 -9.20
N LYS A 55 -6.15 -12.41 -8.40
CA LYS A 55 -5.36 -11.17 -8.53
C LYS A 55 -4.31 -11.10 -7.42
N ALA A 56 -3.17 -10.53 -7.77
CA ALA A 56 -2.18 -10.07 -6.80
C ALA A 56 -2.35 -8.57 -6.58
N VAL A 57 -2.33 -8.15 -5.32
CA VAL A 57 -2.32 -6.75 -4.92
C VAL A 57 -1.02 -6.47 -4.17
N ILE A 58 -0.24 -5.53 -4.68
CA ILE A 58 1.07 -5.16 -4.13
C ILE A 58 0.98 -3.72 -3.63
N PHE A 59 1.25 -3.52 -2.34
CA PHE A 59 1.34 -2.20 -1.73
C PHE A 59 2.80 -1.83 -1.47
N SER A 60 3.15 -0.57 -1.69
CA SER A 60 4.45 0.01 -1.31
C SER A 60 4.30 1.48 -0.98
N VAL A 61 5.26 2.03 -0.25
CA VAL A 61 5.33 3.48 0.02
C VAL A 61 6.38 4.08 -0.91
N VAL A 62 6.00 5.12 -1.64
CA VAL A 62 6.84 5.78 -2.65
C VAL A 62 6.79 7.30 -2.50
N THR A 63 7.87 7.95 -2.86
CA THR A 63 7.91 9.40 -3.05
C THR A 63 7.38 9.80 -4.42
N GLY A 64 7.02 11.06 -4.61
CA GLY A 64 6.58 11.56 -5.92
C GLY A 64 7.63 11.41 -7.03
N GLU A 65 8.92 11.51 -6.68
CA GLU A 65 10.02 11.32 -7.65
C GLU A 65 10.19 9.85 -8.02
N GLU A 66 10.05 8.94 -7.06
CA GLU A 66 10.07 7.50 -7.33
C GLU A 66 8.89 7.10 -8.21
N TRP A 67 7.70 7.62 -7.91
CA TRP A 67 6.53 7.35 -8.74
C TRP A 67 6.73 7.77 -10.19
N LYS A 68 7.32 8.92 -10.46
CA LYS A 68 7.64 9.34 -11.83
C LYS A 68 8.54 8.35 -12.56
N ARG A 69 9.60 7.88 -11.89
CA ARG A 69 10.53 6.88 -12.46
C ARG A 69 9.84 5.53 -12.66
N LEU A 70 9.09 5.07 -11.64
CA LEU A 70 8.33 3.83 -11.68
C LEU A 70 7.29 3.84 -12.80
N LYS A 71 6.53 4.93 -12.95
CA LYS A 71 5.52 5.08 -14.01
C LYS A 71 6.13 4.86 -15.38
N THR A 72 7.25 5.52 -15.67
CA THR A 72 7.96 5.35 -16.95
C THR A 72 8.47 3.91 -17.14
N GLY A 73 8.96 3.27 -16.08
CA GLY A 73 9.37 1.86 -16.12
C GLY A 73 8.20 0.89 -16.31
N LEU A 74 7.08 1.13 -15.64
CA LEU A 74 5.84 0.36 -15.80
C LEU A 74 5.33 0.40 -17.25
N GLU A 75 5.39 1.57 -17.88
CA GLU A 75 5.00 1.73 -19.29
C GLU A 75 5.98 1.01 -20.23
N ARG A 76 7.29 1.16 -20.03
CA ARG A 76 8.31 0.65 -20.96
C ARG A 76 8.64 -0.82 -20.78
N GLN A 77 8.80 -1.30 -19.53
CA GLN A 77 9.30 -2.65 -19.23
C GLN A 77 8.15 -3.62 -18.94
N ILE A 78 7.18 -3.18 -18.14
CA ILE A 78 6.01 -3.99 -17.80
C ILE A 78 4.95 -3.93 -18.89
N LYS A 79 4.88 -2.79 -19.62
CA LYS A 79 3.85 -2.48 -20.62
C LYS A 79 2.46 -2.45 -19.99
N ILE A 80 2.35 -1.74 -18.88
CA ILE A 80 1.13 -1.69 -18.05
C ILE A 80 -0.06 -1.03 -18.78
N ASP A 81 0.20 -0.30 -19.85
CA ASP A 81 -0.77 0.29 -20.77
C ASP A 81 -1.49 -0.73 -21.65
N ILE A 82 -0.97 -1.95 -21.77
CA ILE A 82 -1.64 -3.02 -22.49
C ILE A 82 -2.77 -3.59 -21.61
N PRO A 83 -4.01 -3.71 -22.14
CA PRO A 83 -5.10 -4.34 -21.41
C PRO A 83 -4.72 -5.71 -20.86
N GLY A 84 -5.06 -5.99 -19.60
CA GLY A 84 -4.72 -7.24 -18.92
C GLY A 84 -3.35 -7.26 -18.23
N SER A 85 -2.47 -6.28 -18.47
CA SER A 85 -1.14 -6.24 -17.84
C SER A 85 -1.18 -5.86 -16.36
N GLY A 86 -2.22 -5.17 -15.91
CA GLY A 86 -2.40 -4.73 -14.54
C GLY A 86 -2.75 -3.25 -14.44
N ILE A 87 -2.90 -2.78 -13.21
CA ILE A 87 -3.21 -1.39 -12.88
C ILE A 87 -2.28 -0.97 -11.75
N ALA A 88 -1.68 0.21 -11.85
CA ALA A 88 -0.93 0.82 -10.75
C ALA A 88 -1.41 2.26 -10.52
N PHE A 89 -1.64 2.61 -9.26
CA PHE A 89 -2.06 3.94 -8.86
C PHE A 89 -1.44 4.33 -7.52
N ILE A 90 -1.49 5.62 -7.20
CA ILE A 90 -0.99 6.16 -5.95
C ILE A 90 -2.07 6.88 -5.16
N VAL A 91 -2.01 6.75 -3.84
CA VAL A 91 -2.87 7.46 -2.88
C VAL A 91 -1.98 8.33 -2.01
N PRO A 92 -2.25 9.63 -1.87
CA PRO A 92 -1.47 10.49 -0.98
C PRO A 92 -1.52 9.99 0.46
N VAL A 93 -0.37 9.98 1.14
CA VAL A 93 -0.26 9.65 2.56
C VAL A 93 -0.06 10.95 3.33
N SER A 94 -1.00 11.26 4.22
CA SER A 94 -0.94 12.47 5.05
C SER A 94 -0.04 12.31 6.27
N SER A 95 0.02 11.11 6.87
CA SER A 95 0.91 10.82 7.99
C SER A 95 1.25 9.34 8.09
N ILE A 96 2.37 9.04 8.75
CA ILE A 96 2.77 7.68 9.13
C ILE A 96 3.09 7.71 10.63
N GLY A 97 2.46 6.81 11.38
CA GLY A 97 2.70 6.66 12.81
C GLY A 97 4.05 6.02 13.11
N GLY A 98 4.80 6.63 14.03
CA GLY A 98 6.10 6.13 14.50
C GLY A 98 7.29 6.53 13.61
N LYS A 99 8.31 7.12 14.25
CA LYS A 99 9.52 7.58 13.54
C LYS A 99 10.29 6.43 12.89
N LYS A 100 10.50 5.33 13.61
CA LYS A 100 11.21 4.15 13.09
C LYS A 100 10.45 3.51 11.91
N GLN A 101 9.14 3.42 12.00
CA GLN A 101 8.28 2.89 10.94
C GLN A 101 8.35 3.77 9.69
N PHE A 102 8.31 5.08 9.87
CA PHE A 102 8.50 6.04 8.80
C PHE A 102 9.86 5.86 8.11
N GLU A 103 10.96 5.84 8.88
CA GLU A 103 12.32 5.63 8.36
C GLU A 103 12.45 4.29 7.62
N PHE A 104 11.84 3.22 8.15
CA PHE A 104 11.83 1.90 7.50
C PHE A 104 11.07 1.93 6.16
N LEU A 105 9.86 2.49 6.13
CA LEU A 105 9.03 2.54 4.92
C LEU A 105 9.61 3.45 3.84
N THR A 106 10.33 4.48 4.24
CA THR A 106 11.00 5.41 3.32
C THR A 106 12.44 5.04 3.02
N ASP A 107 12.94 3.92 3.59
CA ASP A 107 14.31 3.45 3.41
C ASP A 107 15.38 4.42 3.90
N GLY A 108 15.11 5.21 4.93
CA GLY A 108 16.01 6.28 5.40
C GLY A 108 16.24 7.38 4.37
N ARG A 109 15.51 7.36 3.26
CA ARG A 109 15.62 8.37 2.20
C ARG A 109 15.12 9.72 2.73
N GLY A 110 15.92 10.75 2.55
CA GLY A 110 15.55 12.11 2.93
C GLY A 110 14.26 12.53 2.24
N PHE A 111 13.19 12.63 3.02
CA PHE A 111 11.91 13.13 2.59
C PHE A 111 11.77 14.58 3.09
N VAL A 112 11.60 15.49 2.16
CA VAL A 112 11.18 16.85 2.51
C VAL A 112 9.66 16.81 2.62
N LYS A 113 9.15 17.02 3.85
CA LYS A 113 7.71 17.12 4.09
C LYS A 113 7.16 18.22 3.18
N GLY A 114 6.45 17.84 2.12
CA GLY A 114 5.73 18.78 1.26
C GLY A 114 4.54 19.36 2.00
N GLU A 115 3.94 20.40 1.43
CA GLU A 115 2.66 20.91 1.91
C GLU A 115 1.65 19.76 2.00
N GLU A 116 0.87 19.72 3.08
CA GLU A 116 -0.22 18.76 3.24
C GLU A 116 -1.09 18.78 1.98
N SER A 117 -1.52 17.58 1.56
CA SER A 117 -2.32 17.45 0.33
C SER A 117 -3.48 18.45 0.33
N THR A 118 -3.75 19.04 -0.82
CA THR A 118 -4.79 20.06 -1.03
C THR A 118 -6.22 19.55 -0.77
N LEU A 119 -6.41 18.29 -0.46
CA LEU A 119 -7.68 17.70 -0.01
C LEU A 119 -7.96 18.06 1.47
N LYS A 120 -8.03 19.36 1.76
CA LYS A 120 -8.24 19.89 3.13
C LYS A 120 -9.66 19.65 3.67
N ASP A 121 -10.59 19.25 2.84
CA ASP A 121 -12.03 19.25 3.16
C ASP A 121 -12.67 17.85 3.16
N THR A 122 -11.89 16.82 3.43
CA THR A 122 -12.45 15.47 3.60
C THR A 122 -12.98 15.29 5.01
N LYS A 123 -14.25 14.89 5.14
CA LYS A 123 -14.89 14.53 6.43
C LYS A 123 -14.39 13.19 6.96
N TYR A 124 -13.73 12.39 6.13
CA TYR A 124 -13.27 11.04 6.43
C TYR A 124 -11.83 10.85 6.02
N GLU A 125 -11.14 9.99 6.74
CA GLU A 125 -9.77 9.55 6.46
C GLU A 125 -9.74 8.02 6.42
N LEU A 126 -8.85 7.48 5.56
CA LEU A 126 -8.53 6.07 5.55
C LEU A 126 -7.32 5.83 6.44
N LEU A 127 -7.53 5.15 7.56
CA LEU A 127 -6.46 4.66 8.41
C LEU A 127 -6.06 3.26 7.94
N VAL A 128 -4.78 3.07 7.64
CA VAL A 128 -4.21 1.77 7.26
C VAL A 128 -3.24 1.34 8.35
N VAL A 129 -3.54 0.22 9.01
CA VAL A 129 -2.67 -0.38 10.02
C VAL A 129 -2.04 -1.64 9.47
N ILE A 130 -0.71 -1.74 9.55
CA ILE A 130 0.06 -2.92 9.17
C ILE A 130 0.59 -3.54 10.46
N ALA A 131 0.07 -4.72 10.80
CA ALA A 131 0.44 -5.46 12.00
C ALA A 131 1.02 -6.84 11.66
N ASN A 132 1.66 -7.49 12.61
CA ASN A 132 1.96 -8.91 12.50
C ASN A 132 0.67 -9.71 12.59
N GLN A 133 0.63 -10.88 11.97
CA GLN A 133 -0.50 -11.79 12.08
C GLN A 133 -0.82 -12.10 13.55
N GLY A 134 -2.11 -12.10 13.88
CA GLY A 134 -2.61 -12.36 15.25
C GLY A 134 -2.78 -11.11 16.12
N TYR A 135 -2.46 -9.91 15.62
CA TYR A 135 -2.63 -8.65 16.36
C TYR A 135 -3.92 -7.89 16.01
N THR A 136 -4.74 -8.43 15.10
CA THR A 136 -5.98 -7.77 14.65
C THR A 136 -6.89 -7.38 15.80
N GLU A 137 -7.17 -8.28 16.75
CA GLU A 137 -8.09 -7.99 17.86
C GLU A 137 -7.56 -6.86 18.74
N LEU A 138 -6.26 -6.85 19.05
CA LEU A 138 -5.66 -5.76 19.82
C LEU A 138 -5.80 -4.40 19.10
N VAL A 139 -5.59 -4.37 17.80
CA VAL A 139 -5.77 -3.16 16.99
C VAL A 139 -7.25 -2.75 16.96
N MET A 140 -8.15 -3.70 16.78
CA MET A 140 -9.59 -3.42 16.71
C MET A 140 -10.17 -2.98 18.05
N ASP A 141 -9.65 -3.49 19.18
CA ASP A 141 -10.05 -3.02 20.51
C ASP A 141 -9.65 -1.56 20.73
N ALA A 142 -8.41 -1.20 20.36
CA ALA A 142 -7.97 0.19 20.40
C ALA A 142 -8.79 1.09 19.47
N ALA A 143 -9.11 0.60 18.26
CA ALA A 143 -9.93 1.33 17.30
C ALA A 143 -11.37 1.55 17.81
N ARG A 144 -11.99 0.52 18.43
CA ARG A 144 -13.32 0.62 19.04
C ARG A 144 -13.33 1.62 20.21
N ALA A 145 -12.28 1.61 21.04
CA ALA A 145 -12.11 2.59 22.11
C ALA A 145 -12.00 4.04 21.58
N ALA A 146 -11.46 4.22 20.36
CA ALA A 146 -11.40 5.49 19.66
C ALA A 146 -12.61 5.76 18.74
N HIS A 147 -13.72 5.05 18.93
CA HIS A 147 -14.97 5.19 18.18
C HIS A 147 -14.86 4.93 16.66
N ALA A 148 -13.88 4.15 16.22
CA ALA A 148 -13.84 3.69 14.83
C ALA A 148 -14.96 2.64 14.58
N PRO A 149 -15.73 2.76 13.47
CA PRO A 149 -16.93 1.93 13.27
C PRO A 149 -16.62 0.48 12.90
N GLY A 150 -15.40 0.16 12.54
CA GLY A 150 -14.96 -1.17 12.12
C GLY A 150 -13.86 -1.11 11.07
N GLY A 151 -13.39 -2.26 10.62
CA GLY A 151 -12.32 -2.34 9.63
C GLY A 151 -12.42 -3.58 8.75
N THR A 152 -11.71 -3.55 7.63
CA THR A 152 -11.49 -4.70 6.74
C THR A 152 -10.07 -5.20 6.90
N VAL A 153 -9.91 -6.47 7.21
CA VAL A 153 -8.60 -7.11 7.39
C VAL A 153 -8.22 -7.87 6.13
N ILE A 154 -6.99 -7.66 5.67
CA ILE A 154 -6.41 -8.40 4.55
C ILE A 154 -5.13 -9.09 5.06
N HIS A 155 -5.01 -10.39 4.79
CA HIS A 155 -3.77 -11.11 5.05
C HIS A 155 -2.76 -10.81 3.93
N ALA A 156 -1.57 -10.41 4.31
CA ALA A 156 -0.52 -10.01 3.39
C ALA A 156 0.83 -10.62 3.78
N LYS A 157 1.72 -10.72 2.80
CA LYS A 157 3.09 -11.17 3.01
C LYS A 157 4.05 -10.01 2.78
N GLY A 158 4.82 -9.69 3.82
CA GLY A 158 5.89 -8.69 3.73
C GLY A 158 7.11 -9.25 3.00
N THR A 159 7.61 -8.54 1.99
CA THR A 159 8.80 -8.95 1.22
C THR A 159 10.09 -8.34 1.77
N GLY A 160 10.01 -7.37 2.67
CA GLY A 160 11.15 -6.68 3.29
C GLY A 160 11.68 -7.29 4.60
N ALA A 161 11.42 -8.58 4.87
CA ALA A 161 11.75 -9.19 6.16
C ALA A 161 13.25 -9.11 6.51
N GLU A 162 14.13 -9.43 5.55
CA GLU A 162 15.59 -9.38 5.77
C GLU A 162 16.09 -7.95 6.07
N LYS A 163 15.50 -6.97 5.39
CA LYS A 163 15.80 -5.56 5.64
C LYS A 163 15.25 -5.10 6.98
N ALA A 164 14.05 -5.53 7.33
CA ALA A 164 13.43 -5.24 8.61
C ALA A 164 14.24 -5.82 9.78
N GLU A 165 14.77 -7.03 9.63
CA GLU A 165 15.65 -7.64 10.62
C GLU A 165 16.92 -6.83 10.82
N LYS A 166 17.57 -6.39 9.74
CA LYS A 166 18.76 -5.51 9.80
C LYS A 166 18.46 -4.15 10.43
N PHE A 167 17.27 -3.60 10.15
CA PHE A 167 16.90 -2.27 10.62
C PHE A 167 16.43 -2.24 12.08
N PHE A 168 15.62 -3.22 12.48
CA PHE A 168 15.05 -3.29 13.83
C PHE A 168 15.84 -4.18 14.79
N GLY A 169 16.82 -4.95 14.29
CA GLY A 169 17.62 -5.89 15.10
C GLY A 169 16.82 -7.11 15.60
N VAL A 170 15.63 -7.34 15.05
CA VAL A 170 14.77 -8.46 15.42
C VAL A 170 14.18 -9.10 14.17
N SER A 171 14.05 -10.41 14.16
CA SER A 171 13.38 -11.12 13.09
C SER A 171 11.89 -10.78 13.11
N LEU A 172 11.38 -10.23 12.00
CA LEU A 172 9.98 -9.88 11.86
C LEU A 172 9.24 -10.98 11.10
N ALA A 173 8.06 -11.32 11.59
CA ALA A 173 7.18 -12.26 10.90
C ALA A 173 6.90 -11.77 9.47
N LYS A 174 6.99 -12.66 8.49
CA LYS A 174 6.66 -12.35 7.09
C LYS A 174 5.17 -12.15 6.90
N GLU A 175 4.35 -12.89 7.67
CA GLU A 175 2.89 -12.80 7.62
C GLU A 175 2.41 -11.53 8.33
N LYS A 176 1.65 -10.73 7.61
CA LYS A 176 1.10 -9.45 8.05
C LYS A 176 -0.41 -9.43 7.90
N GLU A 177 -1.04 -8.59 8.71
CA GLU A 177 -2.43 -8.19 8.57
C GLU A 177 -2.45 -6.70 8.25
N VAL A 178 -3.14 -6.35 7.17
CA VAL A 178 -3.39 -4.96 6.78
C VAL A 178 -4.85 -4.65 7.07
N ILE A 179 -5.07 -3.71 7.97
CA ILE A 179 -6.39 -3.34 8.44
C ILE A 179 -6.73 -1.97 7.88
N PHE A 180 -7.79 -1.90 7.11
CA PHE A 180 -8.33 -0.66 6.53
C PHE A 180 -9.53 -0.20 7.35
N MET A 181 -9.45 1.00 7.89
CA MET A 181 -10.54 1.61 8.67
C MET A 181 -10.86 2.99 8.12
N VAL A 182 -12.14 3.27 7.90
CA VAL A 182 -12.59 4.63 7.54
C VAL A 182 -13.02 5.32 8.83
N THR A 183 -12.33 6.40 9.18
CA THR A 183 -12.61 7.19 10.39
C THR A 183 -13.07 8.59 10.02
N ARG A 184 -13.84 9.23 10.89
CA ARG A 184 -14.10 10.66 10.75
C ARG A 184 -12.84 11.44 11.12
N LYS A 185 -12.51 12.42 10.32
CA LYS A 185 -11.54 13.43 10.71
C LYS A 185 -12.12 14.21 11.87
N GLU A 186 -11.51 14.11 13.05
CA GLU A 186 -11.95 14.94 14.17
C GLU A 186 -11.79 16.41 13.75
N GLY A 187 -12.92 17.10 13.69
CA GLY A 187 -12.90 18.54 13.52
C GLY A 187 -12.10 19.14 14.68
N LYS A 188 -11.13 19.99 14.37
CA LYS A 188 -10.54 20.85 15.38
C LYS A 188 -11.72 21.47 16.14
N MET A 189 -11.86 21.13 17.43
CA MET A 189 -12.80 21.85 18.28
C MET A 189 -12.50 23.34 18.13
N PRO A 190 -13.50 24.19 17.87
CA PRO A 190 -13.28 25.63 17.91
C PRO A 190 -12.80 25.98 19.31
N SER A 191 -11.65 26.61 19.37
CA SER A 191 -11.05 27.23 20.55
C SER A 191 -11.96 28.27 21.16
#